data_f4676dedc6cde799f30c87c94f8a0a51
#
_entry.id   f4676dedc6cde799f30c87c94f8a0a51
#
_cell.length_a   1.000
_cell.length_b   1.000
_cell.length_c   1.000
_cell.angle_alpha   90.00
_cell.angle_beta   90.00
_cell.angle_gamma   90.00
#
_symmetry.space_group_name_H-M   'P 1'
#
loop_
_entity.id
_entity.type
_entity.pdbx_description
1 polymer ?
#
loop_
_entity_poly.entity_id
_entity_poly.type
_entity_poly.pdbx_seq_one_letter_code
_entity_poly.pdbx_strand_id
1 'polypeptide(L)'
;MSNDLTYRPCVGVALANRDGRVFIGHRKRNSEVLDARSWQMPQGGVDKGEDPLEAAKRELWEETNVRSVELIAELPDWQNYDLPEAARGRWAGRYRGQTQKWFLFRFLGDDEEIDVHRPAGGKHGAEFDEWRWERFERLPDLVVPFKRKVYQTVAAAFTPLARPGEGR
;
A
#
# COMPACT_ATOMS: atom_id res chain seq x y z
N MET A 1 12.67 23.66 14.59
CA MET A 1 12.81 23.19 13.80
C MET A 1 12.39 21.84 13.25
N SER A 2 11.35 21.17 13.76
CA SER A 2 10.85 19.96 13.15
C SER A 2 10.34 20.16 11.71
N ASN A 3 10.15 21.42 11.27
CA ASN A 3 9.62 21.74 9.95
C ASN A 3 10.62 21.56 8.82
N ASP A 4 11.90 21.34 9.15
CA ASP A 4 12.95 21.16 8.15
C ASP A 4 13.09 19.70 7.69
N LEU A 5 12.37 18.78 8.31
CA LEU A 5 12.42 17.38 7.91
C LEU A 5 11.71 17.16 6.59
N THR A 6 12.27 16.29 5.76
CA THR A 6 11.71 15.95 4.46
C THR A 6 10.81 14.74 4.56
N TYR A 7 10.13 14.41 3.47
CA TYR A 7 9.33 13.20 3.34
C TYR A 7 10.16 12.06 2.74
N ARG A 8 9.95 10.86 3.25
CA ARG A 8 10.61 9.67 2.70
C ARG A 8 9.86 9.22 1.44
N PRO A 9 10.55 9.06 0.29
CA PRO A 9 9.88 8.56 -0.92
C PRO A 9 9.45 7.11 -0.77
N CYS A 10 8.18 6.87 -1.05
CA CYS A 10 7.57 5.54 -0.94
C CYS A 10 6.63 5.30 -2.11
N VAL A 11 6.17 4.06 -2.22
CA VAL A 11 5.13 3.68 -3.18
C VAL A 11 3.98 3.03 -2.44
N GLY A 12 2.79 3.12 -3.03
CA GLY A 12 1.63 2.41 -2.56
C GLY A 12 1.00 1.65 -3.72
N VAL A 13 0.40 0.51 -3.41
CA VAL A 13 -0.16 -0.38 -4.42
C VAL A 13 -1.62 -0.67 -4.14
N ALA A 14 -2.48 -0.33 -5.10
CA ALA A 14 -3.86 -0.78 -5.09
C ALA A 14 -3.93 -1.97 -6.07
N LEU A 15 -4.09 -3.17 -5.53
CA LEU A 15 -4.21 -4.39 -6.32
C LEU A 15 -5.69 -4.75 -6.43
N ALA A 16 -6.27 -4.63 -7.62
CA ALA A 16 -7.69 -4.88 -7.85
C ALA A 16 -7.91 -6.25 -8.48
N ASN A 17 -8.91 -6.97 -7.97
CA ASN A 17 -9.31 -8.24 -8.57
C ASN A 17 -10.33 -8.01 -9.70
N ARG A 18 -10.82 -9.10 -10.28
CA ARG A 18 -11.77 -9.05 -11.41
C ARG A 18 -13.09 -8.38 -11.07
N ASP A 19 -13.47 -8.40 -9.79
CA ASP A 19 -14.73 -7.79 -9.34
C ASP A 19 -14.56 -6.32 -8.99
N GLY A 20 -13.35 -5.78 -9.11
CA GLY A 20 -13.07 -4.39 -8.78
C GLY A 20 -12.83 -4.16 -7.30
N ARG A 21 -12.66 -5.22 -6.52
CA ARG A 21 -12.29 -5.10 -5.12
C ARG A 21 -10.77 -5.03 -4.99
N VAL A 22 -10.32 -4.46 -3.90
CA VAL A 22 -8.90 -4.16 -3.68
C VAL A 22 -8.35 -4.99 -2.53
N PHE A 23 -7.09 -5.40 -2.68
CA PHE A 23 -6.38 -6.14 -1.64
C PHE A 23 -6.09 -5.22 -0.45
N ILE A 24 -6.40 -5.71 0.75
CA ILE A 24 -5.91 -5.12 1.99
C ILE A 24 -5.36 -6.20 2.90
N GLY A 25 -4.26 -5.85 3.59
CA GLY A 25 -3.64 -6.72 4.57
C GLY A 25 -3.77 -6.11 5.96
N HIS A 26 -3.91 -6.96 6.95
CA HIS A 26 -3.91 -6.55 8.35
C HIS A 26 -2.49 -6.60 8.87
N ARG A 27 -1.98 -5.47 9.35
CA ARG A 27 -0.60 -5.38 9.83
C ARG A 27 -0.41 -6.19 11.08
N LYS A 28 0.73 -6.87 11.15
CA LYS A 28 1.11 -7.64 12.33
C LYS A 28 1.24 -6.72 13.54
N ARG A 29 0.85 -7.26 14.68
CA ARG A 29 0.92 -6.56 15.96
C ARG A 29 2.34 -6.59 16.48
N ASN A 30 3.14 -5.64 16.06
CA ASN A 30 4.50 -5.54 16.59
C ASN A 30 4.86 -4.11 16.96
N SER A 31 3.88 -3.22 16.97
CA SER A 31 4.10 -1.82 17.31
C SER A 31 3.11 -1.41 18.39
N GLU A 32 3.66 -0.82 19.45
CA GLU A 32 2.84 -0.27 20.54
C GLU A 32 2.00 0.92 20.11
N VAL A 33 2.37 1.51 18.97
CA VAL A 33 1.78 2.75 18.50
C VAL A 33 0.59 2.52 17.58
N LEU A 34 0.52 1.35 16.95
CA LEU A 34 -0.50 1.08 15.96
C LEU A 34 -1.71 0.39 16.57
N ASP A 35 -2.89 0.87 16.19
CA ASP A 35 -4.14 0.23 16.53
C ASP A 35 -4.16 -1.18 15.97
N ALA A 36 -4.73 -2.12 16.73
CA ALA A 36 -4.90 -3.50 16.33
C ALA A 36 -5.75 -3.67 15.07
N ARG A 37 -6.41 -2.61 14.60
CA ARG A 37 -7.28 -2.65 13.44
C ARG A 37 -6.66 -2.06 12.19
N SER A 38 -5.35 -2.02 12.12
CA SER A 38 -4.67 -1.40 10.98
C SER A 38 -4.71 -2.29 9.74
N TRP A 39 -5.67 -2.02 8.88
CA TRP A 39 -5.74 -2.60 7.55
C TRP A 39 -5.14 -1.62 6.56
N GLN A 40 -4.35 -2.11 5.62
CA GLN A 40 -3.74 -1.22 4.64
C GLN A 40 -3.45 -1.93 3.33
N MET A 41 -3.32 -1.13 2.29
CA MET A 41 -2.80 -1.59 1.00
C MET A 41 -1.27 -1.75 1.11
N PRO A 42 -0.66 -2.60 0.27
CA PRO A 42 0.80 -2.73 0.27
C PRO A 42 1.50 -1.40 0.02
N GLN A 43 2.59 -1.18 0.71
CA GLN A 43 3.40 0.03 0.57
C GLN A 43 4.82 -0.20 1.05
N GLY A 44 5.73 0.63 0.61
CA GLY A 44 7.11 0.57 1.07
C GLY A 44 7.98 1.63 0.45
N GLY A 45 9.25 1.67 0.86
CA GLY A 45 10.19 2.67 0.40
C GLY A 45 10.70 2.44 -1.00
N VAL A 46 11.03 3.53 -1.67
CA VAL A 46 11.75 3.50 -2.96
C VAL A 46 13.23 3.53 -2.65
N ASP A 47 13.99 2.57 -3.17
CA ASP A 47 15.43 2.54 -2.97
C ASP A 47 16.10 3.61 -3.84
N LYS A 48 17.29 4.05 -3.42
CA LYS A 48 18.03 5.06 -4.16
C LYS A 48 18.25 4.61 -5.61
N GLY A 49 17.81 5.44 -6.56
CA GLY A 49 17.95 5.14 -7.98
C GLY A 49 16.94 4.16 -8.54
N GLU A 50 16.03 3.67 -7.70
CA GLU A 50 15.00 2.74 -8.15
C GLU A 50 13.83 3.49 -8.80
N ASP A 51 13.34 2.95 -9.92
CA ASP A 51 12.13 3.47 -10.54
C ASP A 51 10.91 3.20 -9.67
N PRO A 52 10.03 4.18 -9.43
CA PRO A 52 8.86 3.96 -8.57
C PRO A 52 7.96 2.80 -9.00
N LEU A 53 7.75 2.58 -10.29
CA LEU A 53 6.93 1.45 -10.74
C LEU A 53 7.59 0.11 -10.38
N GLU A 54 8.90 0.01 -10.53
CA GLU A 54 9.63 -1.19 -10.14
C GLU A 54 9.60 -1.38 -8.62
N ALA A 55 9.69 -0.29 -7.87
CA ALA A 55 9.56 -0.34 -6.41
C ALA A 55 8.18 -0.86 -6.01
N ALA A 56 7.13 -0.40 -6.70
CA ALA A 56 5.76 -0.85 -6.42
C ALA A 56 5.60 -2.36 -6.64
N LYS A 57 6.15 -2.87 -7.75
CA LYS A 57 6.10 -4.30 -8.04
C LYS A 57 6.90 -5.11 -7.02
N ARG A 58 8.05 -4.60 -6.62
CA ARG A 58 8.91 -5.24 -5.61
C ARG A 58 8.20 -5.31 -4.26
N GLU A 59 7.66 -4.18 -3.80
CA GLU A 59 6.95 -4.14 -2.52
C GLU A 59 5.72 -5.03 -2.52
N LEU A 60 4.98 -5.06 -3.62
CA LEU A 60 3.83 -5.96 -3.74
C LEU A 60 4.26 -7.41 -3.56
N TRP A 61 5.33 -7.82 -4.23
CA TRP A 61 5.84 -9.17 -4.12
C TRP A 61 6.36 -9.48 -2.72
N GLU A 62 7.11 -8.56 -2.13
CA GLU A 62 7.68 -8.73 -0.79
C GLU A 62 6.61 -8.83 0.30
N GLU A 63 5.45 -8.22 0.10
CA GLU A 63 4.39 -8.25 1.10
C GLU A 63 3.32 -9.29 0.84
N THR A 64 3.08 -9.65 -0.43
CA THR A 64 1.93 -10.51 -0.80
C THR A 64 2.30 -11.72 -1.64
N ASN A 65 3.52 -11.83 -2.10
CA ASN A 65 3.97 -12.86 -3.03
C ASN A 65 3.44 -12.70 -4.47
N VAL A 66 2.67 -11.64 -4.75
CA VAL A 66 2.03 -11.45 -6.05
C VAL A 66 2.99 -10.86 -7.09
N ARG A 67 3.02 -11.48 -8.28
CA ARG A 67 3.74 -11.00 -9.46
C ARG A 67 2.83 -10.88 -10.68
N SER A 68 1.71 -11.58 -10.69
CA SER A 68 0.81 -11.66 -11.86
C SER A 68 -0.09 -10.44 -11.92
N VAL A 69 0.45 -9.34 -12.44
CA VAL A 69 -0.25 -8.06 -12.47
C VAL A 69 -0.08 -7.33 -13.78
N GLU A 70 -1.05 -6.45 -14.05
CA GLU A 70 -1.03 -5.53 -15.17
C GLU A 70 -1.29 -4.13 -14.64
N LEU A 71 -0.44 -3.16 -15.01
CA LEU A 71 -0.64 -1.78 -14.60
C LEU A 71 -1.87 -1.19 -15.31
N ILE A 72 -2.80 -0.66 -14.54
CA ILE A 72 -3.98 0.02 -15.07
C ILE A 72 -3.78 1.53 -15.08
N ALA A 73 -3.27 2.09 -13.98
CA ALA A 73 -3.16 3.53 -13.82
C ALA A 73 -2.20 3.88 -12.71
N GLU A 74 -1.81 5.16 -12.68
CA GLU A 74 -1.05 5.71 -11.56
C GLU A 74 -1.62 7.07 -11.22
N LEU A 75 -1.49 7.49 -9.97
CA LEU A 75 -1.82 8.85 -9.60
C LEU A 75 -0.69 9.76 -10.08
N PRO A 76 -1.01 10.84 -10.80
CA PRO A 76 0.04 11.74 -11.30
C PRO A 76 0.78 12.47 -10.18
N ASP A 77 0.07 12.79 -9.11
CA ASP A 77 0.65 13.56 -8.00
C ASP A 77 1.03 12.65 -6.84
N TRP A 78 2.20 12.89 -6.26
CA TRP A 78 2.63 12.21 -5.06
C TRP A 78 1.78 12.66 -3.88
N GLN A 79 1.42 11.71 -3.02
CA GLN A 79 0.57 11.96 -1.86
C GLN A 79 1.43 11.99 -0.60
N ASN A 80 1.29 13.06 0.19
CA ASN A 80 2.09 13.24 1.39
C ASN A 80 1.26 13.05 2.65
N TYR A 81 1.85 12.45 3.67
CA TYR A 81 1.28 12.49 5.00
C TYR A 81 2.40 12.55 6.03
N ASP A 82 2.11 13.24 7.14
CA ASP A 82 3.04 13.33 8.25
C ASP A 82 2.80 12.16 9.21
N LEU A 83 3.88 11.56 9.69
CA LEU A 83 3.80 10.54 10.73
C LEU A 83 3.73 11.25 12.08
N PRO A 84 2.81 10.84 12.98
CA PRO A 84 2.88 11.27 14.36
C PRO A 84 4.24 10.91 14.95
N GLU A 85 4.77 11.73 15.85
CA GLU A 85 6.08 11.48 16.43
C GLU A 85 6.22 10.06 16.99
N ALA A 86 5.19 9.60 17.68
CA ALA A 86 5.17 8.26 18.27
C ALA A 86 5.26 7.15 17.22
N ALA A 87 4.88 7.42 15.95
CA ALA A 87 4.89 6.42 14.89
C ALA A 87 6.15 6.48 14.02
N ARG A 88 7.06 7.43 14.28
CA ARG A 88 8.26 7.59 13.43
C ARG A 88 9.32 6.54 13.67
N GLY A 89 9.40 5.98 14.88
CA GLY A 89 10.36 4.94 15.20
C GLY A 89 11.78 5.31 14.81
N ARG A 90 12.44 4.45 14.05
CA ARG A 90 13.82 4.68 13.59
C ARG A 90 13.97 5.87 12.64
N TRP A 91 12.86 6.39 12.13
CA TRP A 91 12.87 7.53 11.22
C TRP A 91 12.75 8.88 11.95
N ALA A 92 12.61 8.85 13.26
CA ALA A 92 12.55 10.08 14.06
C ALA A 92 13.82 10.91 13.83
N GLY A 93 13.62 12.19 13.54
CA GLY A 93 14.73 13.09 13.23
C GLY A 93 15.22 13.04 11.79
N ARG A 94 14.78 12.08 10.97
CA ARG A 94 15.16 11.98 9.57
C ARG A 94 14.05 12.40 8.61
N TYR A 95 12.83 11.93 8.89
CA TYR A 95 11.69 12.20 8.03
C TYR A 95 10.51 12.65 8.86
N ARG A 96 9.72 13.57 8.33
CA ARG A 96 8.47 14.00 8.95
C ARG A 96 7.31 13.08 8.58
N GLY A 97 7.46 12.31 7.52
CA GLY A 97 6.43 11.41 7.04
C GLY A 97 6.85 10.80 5.71
N GLN A 98 5.88 10.46 4.89
CA GLN A 98 6.12 9.84 3.60
C GLN A 98 5.50 10.65 2.47
N THR A 99 6.15 10.61 1.29
CA THR A 99 5.56 11.04 0.04
C THR A 99 5.41 9.80 -0.82
N GLN A 100 4.19 9.54 -1.30
CA GLN A 100 3.86 8.26 -1.91
C GLN A 100 3.39 8.40 -3.34
N LYS A 101 3.97 7.61 -4.23
CA LYS A 101 3.48 7.42 -5.59
C LYS A 101 2.60 6.18 -5.60
N TRP A 102 1.34 6.34 -6.03
CA TRP A 102 0.35 5.26 -6.00
C TRP A 102 0.09 4.68 -7.38
N PHE A 103 0.02 3.34 -7.44
CA PHE A 103 -0.22 2.58 -8.67
C PHE A 103 -1.43 1.67 -8.49
N LEU A 104 -2.22 1.53 -9.54
CA LEU A 104 -3.33 0.59 -9.60
C LEU A 104 -2.98 -0.55 -10.55
N PHE A 105 -2.97 -1.77 -10.04
CA PHE A 105 -2.73 -2.97 -10.82
C PHE A 105 -3.98 -3.85 -10.88
N ARG A 106 -4.18 -4.50 -12.01
CA ARG A 106 -5.14 -5.60 -12.12
C ARG A 106 -4.45 -6.91 -11.77
N PHE A 107 -5.03 -7.65 -10.84
CA PHE A 107 -4.53 -8.98 -10.50
C PHE A 107 -4.92 -9.96 -11.60
N LEU A 108 -3.93 -10.63 -12.19
CA LEU A 108 -4.14 -11.59 -13.28
C LEU A 108 -4.07 -13.04 -12.82
N GLY A 109 -3.61 -13.28 -11.61
CA GLY A 109 -3.53 -14.62 -11.03
C GLY A 109 -4.81 -15.02 -10.30
N ASP A 110 -4.71 -16.11 -9.58
CA ASP A 110 -5.78 -16.50 -8.66
C ASP A 110 -5.32 -16.32 -7.21
N ASP A 111 -6.25 -16.44 -6.28
CA ASP A 111 -5.99 -16.12 -4.88
C ASP A 111 -4.91 -17.02 -4.24
N GLU A 112 -4.64 -18.18 -4.83
CA GLU A 112 -3.59 -19.08 -4.33
C GLU A 112 -2.20 -18.50 -4.46
N GLU A 113 -2.02 -17.54 -5.37
CA GLU A 113 -0.73 -16.84 -5.51
C GLU A 113 -0.45 -15.94 -4.30
N ILE A 114 -1.49 -15.48 -3.61
CA ILE A 114 -1.36 -14.56 -2.49
C ILE A 114 -0.94 -15.34 -1.24
N ASP A 115 0.24 -15.00 -0.72
CA ASP A 115 0.75 -15.63 0.49
C ASP A 115 1.41 -14.57 1.37
N VAL A 116 0.64 -14.06 2.33
CA VAL A 116 1.12 -13.01 3.23
C VAL A 116 1.96 -13.57 4.38
N HIS A 117 1.89 -14.87 4.62
CA HIS A 117 2.66 -15.52 5.70
C HIS A 117 4.07 -15.86 5.25
N ARG A 118 4.27 -16.17 3.98
CA ARG A 118 5.57 -16.49 3.42
C ARG A 118 5.75 -15.75 2.09
N PRO A 119 5.74 -14.41 2.11
CA PRO A 119 5.80 -13.64 0.86
C PRO A 119 7.18 -13.76 0.22
N ALA A 120 7.26 -13.41 -1.05
CA ALA A 120 8.47 -13.44 -1.85
C ALA A 120 9.11 -14.84 -1.87
N GLY A 121 8.27 -15.88 -1.99
CA GLY A 121 8.75 -17.26 -1.98
C GLY A 121 9.37 -17.67 -0.66
N GLY A 122 9.02 -17.00 0.43
CA GLY A 122 9.56 -17.23 1.75
C GLY A 122 10.84 -16.47 2.04
N LYS A 123 11.25 -15.57 1.12
CA LYS A 123 12.50 -14.81 1.26
C LYS A 123 12.35 -13.54 2.08
N HIS A 124 11.12 -13.12 2.35
CA HIS A 124 10.86 -11.88 3.07
C HIS A 124 10.02 -12.15 4.32
N GLY A 125 10.26 -11.37 5.37
CA GLY A 125 9.46 -11.47 6.58
C GLY A 125 8.03 -10.99 6.35
N ALA A 126 7.07 -11.60 7.04
CA ALA A 126 5.66 -11.25 6.88
C ALA A 126 5.36 -9.88 7.46
N GLU A 127 4.75 -9.01 6.66
CA GLU A 127 4.24 -7.70 7.08
C GLU A 127 2.81 -7.79 7.58
N PHE A 128 2.03 -8.73 7.03
CA PHE A 128 0.62 -8.91 7.34
C PHE A 128 0.39 -10.27 8.02
N ASP A 129 -0.65 -10.34 8.87
CA ASP A 129 -1.08 -11.61 9.47
C ASP A 129 -2.32 -12.20 8.80
N GLU A 130 -3.07 -11.38 8.05
CA GLU A 130 -4.19 -11.83 7.23
C GLU A 130 -4.46 -10.85 6.12
N TRP A 131 -5.28 -11.23 5.14
CA TRP A 131 -5.65 -10.36 4.02
C TRP A 131 -7.07 -10.65 3.57
N ARG A 132 -7.64 -9.70 2.79
CA ARG A 132 -8.95 -9.91 2.15
C ARG A 132 -9.12 -8.96 0.97
N TRP A 133 -10.10 -9.25 0.12
CA TRP A 133 -10.57 -8.33 -0.89
C TRP A 133 -11.63 -7.43 -0.27
N GLU A 134 -11.51 -6.12 -0.50
CA GLU A 134 -12.38 -5.13 0.12
C GLU A 134 -12.86 -4.11 -0.91
N ARG A 135 -13.92 -3.42 -0.60
CA ARG A 135 -14.39 -2.30 -1.43
C ARG A 135 -13.51 -1.08 -1.20
N PHE A 136 -13.16 -0.39 -2.29
CA PHE A 136 -12.33 0.80 -2.20
C PHE A 136 -12.91 1.85 -1.26
N GLU A 137 -14.22 2.08 -1.30
CA GLU A 137 -14.87 3.12 -0.51
C GLU A 137 -14.80 2.88 0.99
N ARG A 138 -14.48 1.66 1.43
CA ARG A 138 -14.34 1.35 2.85
C ARG A 138 -12.93 1.57 3.37
N LEU A 139 -11.94 1.67 2.50
CA LEU A 139 -10.53 1.72 2.91
C LEU A 139 -10.20 2.88 3.85
N PRO A 140 -10.72 4.11 3.65
CA PRO A 140 -10.40 5.20 4.56
C PRO A 140 -10.81 4.96 6.02
N ASP A 141 -11.81 4.11 6.24
CA ASP A 141 -12.27 3.78 7.59
C ASP A 141 -11.52 2.61 8.24
N LEU A 142 -10.70 1.91 7.45
CA LEU A 142 -9.99 0.72 7.91
C LEU A 142 -8.51 0.96 8.17
N VAL A 143 -7.97 2.03 7.64
CA VAL A 143 -6.56 2.39 7.79
C VAL A 143 -6.36 3.27 9.01
N VAL A 144 -5.12 3.33 9.53
CA VAL A 144 -4.80 4.24 10.62
C VAL A 144 -5.17 5.68 10.28
N PRO A 145 -5.65 6.46 11.25
CA PRO A 145 -6.21 7.80 10.95
C PRO A 145 -5.29 8.75 10.21
N PHE A 146 -3.99 8.73 10.45
CA PHE A 146 -3.09 9.67 9.78
C PHE A 146 -2.87 9.36 8.29
N LYS A 147 -3.33 8.21 7.80
CA LYS A 147 -3.30 7.86 6.37
C LYS A 147 -4.66 8.04 5.70
N ARG A 148 -5.70 8.36 6.45
CA ARG A 148 -7.08 8.40 5.92
C ARG A 148 -7.21 9.30 4.70
N LYS A 149 -6.64 10.50 4.75
CA LYS A 149 -6.77 11.46 3.67
C LYS A 149 -6.17 10.94 2.35
N VAL A 150 -5.01 10.30 2.44
CA VAL A 150 -4.37 9.69 1.26
C VAL A 150 -5.27 8.58 0.72
N TYR A 151 -5.81 7.74 1.58
CA TYR A 151 -6.69 6.65 1.16
C TYR A 151 -7.98 7.16 0.54
N GLN A 152 -8.53 8.29 1.02
CA GLN A 152 -9.69 8.92 0.38
C GLN A 152 -9.36 9.34 -1.05
N THR A 153 -8.20 9.96 -1.26
CA THR A 153 -7.75 10.40 -2.58
C THR A 153 -7.56 9.20 -3.51
N VAL A 154 -6.87 8.16 -3.04
CA VAL A 154 -6.61 6.96 -3.83
C VAL A 154 -7.91 6.26 -4.20
N ALA A 155 -8.81 6.08 -3.23
CA ALA A 155 -10.08 5.42 -3.48
C ALA A 155 -10.93 6.18 -4.50
N ALA A 156 -11.01 7.51 -4.37
CA ALA A 156 -11.78 8.32 -5.30
C ALA A 156 -11.25 8.21 -6.73
N ALA A 157 -9.92 8.20 -6.88
CA ALA A 157 -9.30 8.15 -8.20
C ALA A 157 -9.39 6.76 -8.83
N PHE A 158 -9.18 5.71 -8.04
CA PHE A 158 -9.03 4.35 -8.58
C PHE A 158 -10.32 3.54 -8.65
N THR A 159 -11.33 3.86 -7.86
CA THR A 159 -12.61 3.12 -7.87
C THR A 159 -13.19 2.99 -9.28
N PRO A 160 -13.36 4.07 -10.05
CA PRO A 160 -13.93 3.95 -11.39
C PRO A 160 -13.04 3.17 -12.36
N LEU A 161 -11.73 3.21 -12.14
CA LEU A 161 -10.77 2.54 -13.03
C LEU A 161 -10.61 1.06 -12.71
N ALA A 162 -10.91 0.65 -11.48
CA ALA A 162 -10.77 -0.73 -11.05
C ALA A 162 -11.96 -1.59 -11.42
N ARG A 163 -13.09 -0.98 -11.80
CA ARG A 163 -14.28 -1.73 -12.16
C ARG A 163 -14.03 -2.64 -13.35
N PRO A 164 -14.68 -3.82 -13.40
CA PRO A 164 -14.58 -4.67 -14.57
C PRO A 164 -15.08 -3.91 -15.79
N GLY A 165 -14.36 -4.01 -16.90
CA GLY A 165 -14.82 -3.41 -18.15
C GLY A 165 -16.08 -4.10 -18.65
N GLU A 166 -17.03 -3.34 -19.17
CA GLU A 166 -18.23 -3.89 -19.78
C GLU A 166 -17.81 -4.73 -21.00
N GLY A 167 -18.41 -5.93 -21.13
CA GLY A 167 -18.19 -6.79 -22.27
C GLY A 167 -16.86 -7.53 -22.27
N ARG A 168 -16.15 -7.59 -21.14
CA ARG A 168 -14.90 -8.34 -21.03
C ARG A 168 -15.08 -9.62 -20.25
#